data_3193949ae85a9644060b8ce142a59c86
#
_entry.id   3193949ae85a9644060b8ce142a59c86
#
_cell.length_a   1.000
_cell.length_b   1.000
_cell.length_c   1.000
_cell.angle_alpha   90.00
_cell.angle_beta   90.00
_cell.angle_gamma   90.00
#
_symmetry.space_group_name_H-M   'P 1'
#
loop_
_entity.id
_entity.type
_entity.pdbx_description
1 polymer ?
#
loop_
_entity_poly.entity_id
_entity_poly.type
_entity_poly.pdbx_seq_one_letter_code
_entity_poly.pdbx_strand_id
1 'polypeptide(L)'
;MTGRTGFTLVEVMIVLAIVILLAALAWPSYAAYVVRSKRVEAVSALMETMQQQERLYSRRNRYLAFSRDDNPERLRWHSAADPRRSSHEISARPCGEQSLAACVELVAVPGSAAVDSAFRDPVCGTLTLNSQGVRSPEHAACWQ
;
A
#
# COMPACT_ATOMS: atom_id res chain seq x y z
N MET A 1 50.43 -25.73 -19.86
CA MET A 1 50.48 -24.76 -18.76
C MET A 1 49.63 -23.57 -19.16
N THR A 2 48.37 -23.52 -18.68
CA THR A 2 47.47 -22.42 -18.95
C THR A 2 47.72 -21.33 -17.93
N GLY A 3 48.30 -20.20 -18.37
CA GLY A 3 48.52 -19.03 -17.53
C GLY A 3 47.18 -18.46 -17.03
N ARG A 4 46.97 -18.50 -15.76
CA ARG A 4 45.85 -17.76 -15.12
C ARG A 4 46.20 -16.27 -15.11
N THR A 5 45.63 -15.53 -16.06
CA THR A 5 45.69 -14.07 -16.04
C THR A 5 44.77 -13.57 -14.93
N GLY A 6 45.36 -13.06 -13.85
CA GLY A 6 44.62 -12.37 -12.78
C GLY A 6 44.19 -10.97 -13.24
N PHE A 7 43.06 -10.49 -12.69
CA PHE A 7 42.61 -9.11 -12.91
C PHE A 7 43.60 -8.09 -12.34
N THR A 8 43.80 -7.00 -13.05
CA THR A 8 44.58 -5.86 -12.54
C THR A 8 43.76 -5.04 -11.55
N LEU A 9 44.40 -4.42 -10.59
CA LEU A 9 43.73 -3.54 -9.62
C LEU A 9 42.99 -2.40 -10.32
N VAL A 10 43.56 -1.83 -11.37
CA VAL A 10 42.95 -0.77 -12.18
C VAL A 10 41.67 -1.23 -12.87
N GLU A 11 41.64 -2.45 -13.40
CA GLU A 11 40.47 -3.03 -14.06
C GLU A 11 39.29 -3.18 -13.06
N VAL A 12 39.56 -3.65 -11.85
CA VAL A 12 38.56 -3.74 -10.76
C VAL A 12 38.06 -2.36 -10.37
N MET A 13 38.93 -1.36 -10.28
CA MET A 13 38.51 0.02 -9.94
C MET A 13 37.60 0.63 -11.02
N ILE A 14 37.90 0.40 -12.30
CA ILE A 14 37.07 0.87 -13.41
C ILE A 14 35.70 0.19 -13.40
N VAL A 15 35.65 -1.11 -13.18
CA VAL A 15 34.38 -1.86 -13.11
C VAL A 15 33.55 -1.36 -11.93
N LEU A 16 34.14 -1.17 -10.75
CA LEU A 16 33.43 -0.64 -9.60
C LEU A 16 32.89 0.78 -9.84
N ALA A 17 33.66 1.64 -10.48
CA ALA A 17 33.21 2.99 -10.84
C ALA A 17 31.99 2.97 -11.77
N ILE A 18 31.99 2.10 -12.78
CA ILE A 18 30.85 1.92 -13.69
C ILE A 18 29.63 1.38 -12.96
N VAL A 19 29.80 0.37 -12.11
CA VAL A 19 28.69 -0.23 -11.33
C VAL A 19 28.06 0.82 -10.40
N ILE A 20 28.85 1.63 -9.70
CA ILE A 20 28.36 2.71 -8.83
C ILE A 20 27.57 3.74 -9.65
N LEU A 21 28.07 4.13 -10.82
CA LEU A 21 27.38 5.09 -11.68
C LEU A 21 26.02 4.56 -12.16
N LEU A 22 25.96 3.30 -12.61
CA LEU A 22 24.72 2.67 -13.02
C LEU A 22 23.73 2.48 -11.85
N ALA A 23 24.22 2.09 -10.69
CA ALA A 23 23.39 1.96 -9.49
C ALA A 23 22.78 3.30 -9.06
N ALA A 24 23.55 4.40 -9.14
CA ALA A 24 23.06 5.73 -8.80
C ALA A 24 21.89 6.18 -9.69
N LEU A 25 21.89 5.81 -10.96
CA LEU A 25 20.79 6.11 -11.89
C LEU A 25 19.57 5.21 -11.70
N ALA A 26 19.77 3.94 -11.30
CA ALA A 26 18.69 2.96 -11.15
C ALA A 26 17.90 3.13 -9.83
N TRP A 27 18.54 3.60 -8.77
CA TRP A 27 17.96 3.68 -7.43
C TRP A 27 16.66 4.48 -7.33
N PRO A 28 16.54 5.72 -7.85
CA PRO A 28 15.30 6.50 -7.74
C PRO A 28 14.11 5.86 -8.44
N SER A 29 14.33 5.25 -9.59
CA SER A 29 13.29 4.54 -10.34
C SER A 29 12.78 3.30 -9.59
N TYR A 30 13.66 2.56 -8.94
CA TYR A 30 13.30 1.40 -8.13
C TYR A 30 12.49 1.79 -6.90
N ALA A 31 12.88 2.85 -6.18
CA ALA A 31 12.15 3.34 -5.01
C ALA A 31 10.71 3.76 -5.37
N ALA A 32 10.54 4.51 -6.47
CA ALA A 32 9.22 4.90 -6.96
C ALA A 32 8.35 3.69 -7.36
N TYR A 33 8.96 2.68 -7.99
CA TYR A 33 8.28 1.42 -8.33
C TYR A 33 7.78 0.67 -7.08
N VAL A 34 8.60 0.57 -6.04
CA VAL A 34 8.22 -0.07 -4.77
C VAL A 34 7.03 0.65 -4.12
N VAL A 35 7.06 1.98 -4.06
CA VAL A 35 5.93 2.77 -3.51
C VAL A 35 4.66 2.51 -4.30
N ARG A 36 4.73 2.52 -5.64
CA ARG A 36 3.58 2.23 -6.50
C ARG A 36 3.04 0.81 -6.28
N SER A 37 3.91 -0.19 -6.20
CA SER A 37 3.51 -1.58 -5.93
C SER A 37 2.77 -1.72 -4.60
N LYS A 38 3.27 -1.09 -3.54
CA LYS A 38 2.63 -1.07 -2.22
C LYS A 38 1.28 -0.33 -2.23
N ARG A 39 1.14 0.71 -3.03
CA ARG A 39 -0.12 1.42 -3.24
C ARG A 39 -1.17 0.54 -3.92
N VAL A 40 -0.80 -0.15 -5.01
CA VAL A 40 -1.68 -1.10 -5.72
C VAL A 40 -2.17 -2.20 -4.78
N GLU A 41 -1.29 -2.70 -3.90
CA GLU A 41 -1.66 -3.67 -2.86
C GLU A 41 -2.72 -3.10 -1.90
N ALA A 42 -2.59 -1.83 -1.48
CA ALA A 42 -3.58 -1.17 -0.63
C ALA A 42 -4.92 -0.93 -1.34
N VAL A 43 -4.88 -0.52 -2.60
CA VAL A 43 -6.09 -0.36 -3.43
C VAL A 43 -6.83 -1.70 -3.58
N SER A 44 -6.10 -2.78 -3.85
CA SER A 44 -6.69 -4.13 -3.92
C SER A 44 -7.35 -4.53 -2.59
N ALA A 45 -6.68 -4.27 -1.47
CA ALA A 45 -7.22 -4.56 -0.15
C ALA A 45 -8.47 -3.71 0.19
N LEU A 46 -8.51 -2.43 -0.20
CA LEU A 46 -9.71 -1.58 -0.08
C LEU A 46 -10.89 -2.15 -0.88
N MET A 47 -10.66 -2.56 -2.14
CA MET A 47 -11.69 -3.17 -2.98
C MET A 47 -12.23 -4.48 -2.39
N GLU A 48 -11.35 -5.35 -1.91
CA GLU A 48 -11.73 -6.60 -1.25
C GLU A 48 -12.55 -6.33 0.03
N THR A 49 -12.11 -5.39 0.86
CA THR A 49 -12.82 -5.02 2.09
C THR A 49 -14.17 -4.39 1.78
N MET A 50 -14.29 -3.58 0.72
CA MET A 50 -15.58 -3.04 0.29
C MET A 50 -16.54 -4.15 -0.13
N GLN A 51 -16.07 -5.16 -0.87
CA GLN A 51 -16.91 -6.33 -1.20
C GLN A 51 -17.38 -7.09 0.05
N GLN A 52 -16.56 -7.17 1.09
CA GLN A 52 -16.97 -7.77 2.36
C GLN A 52 -18.04 -6.91 3.05
N GLN A 53 -17.90 -5.58 3.03
CA GLN A 53 -18.90 -4.64 3.54
C GLN A 53 -20.24 -4.76 2.79
N GLU A 54 -20.22 -4.89 1.47
CA GLU A 54 -21.45 -5.11 0.67
C GLU A 54 -22.15 -6.44 1.03
N ARG A 55 -21.40 -7.50 1.29
CA ARG A 55 -21.97 -8.78 1.76
C ARG A 55 -22.58 -8.67 3.17
N LEU A 56 -21.99 -7.85 4.05
CA LEU A 56 -22.56 -7.56 5.36
C LEU A 56 -23.83 -6.73 5.23
N TYR A 57 -23.80 -5.71 4.37
CA TYR A 57 -24.95 -4.86 4.09
C TYR A 57 -26.15 -5.66 3.58
N SER A 58 -25.94 -6.61 2.65
CA SER A 58 -26.99 -7.48 2.11
C SER A 58 -27.68 -8.33 3.18
N ARG A 59 -26.99 -8.61 4.30
CA ARG A 59 -27.55 -9.43 5.38
C ARG A 59 -28.13 -8.62 6.53
N ARG A 60 -27.62 -7.42 6.79
CA ARG A 60 -27.90 -6.63 7.99
C ARG A 60 -28.52 -5.26 7.69
N ASN A 61 -28.65 -4.89 6.41
CA ASN A 61 -29.06 -3.57 5.94
C ASN A 61 -28.25 -2.41 6.57
N ARG A 62 -26.99 -2.70 6.89
CA ARG A 62 -26.04 -1.70 7.40
C ARG A 62 -24.61 -2.17 7.21
N TYR A 63 -23.74 -1.22 6.95
CA TYR A 63 -22.30 -1.40 6.97
C TYR A 63 -21.76 -1.49 8.40
N LEU A 64 -20.48 -1.87 8.53
CA LEU A 64 -19.80 -2.00 9.81
C LEU A 64 -18.59 -1.06 9.85
N ALA A 65 -18.54 -0.19 10.86
CA ALA A 65 -17.31 0.50 11.21
C ALA A 65 -16.36 -0.48 11.89
N PHE A 66 -15.08 -0.44 11.56
CA PHE A 66 -14.06 -1.24 12.21
C PHE A 66 -12.70 -0.53 12.22
N SER A 67 -11.88 -0.93 13.17
CA SER A 67 -10.46 -0.60 13.25
C SER A 67 -9.67 -1.88 13.58
N ARG A 68 -8.36 -1.80 13.66
CA ARG A 68 -7.53 -2.92 14.08
C ARG A 68 -7.98 -3.51 15.43
N ASP A 69 -8.30 -2.65 16.39
CA ASP A 69 -8.56 -3.03 17.78
C ASP A 69 -10.05 -3.35 18.04
N ASP A 70 -10.94 -2.84 17.19
CA ASP A 70 -12.38 -3.13 17.18
C ASP A 70 -12.82 -3.69 15.82
N ASN A 71 -12.77 -5.01 15.69
CA ASN A 71 -13.03 -5.72 14.43
C ASN A 71 -13.81 -7.03 14.68
N PRO A 72 -15.09 -6.94 15.04
CA PRO A 72 -15.91 -8.09 15.44
C PRO A 72 -16.10 -9.11 14.30
N GLU A 73 -16.12 -8.66 13.05
CA GLU A 73 -16.31 -9.52 11.87
C GLU A 73 -14.98 -9.98 11.24
N ARG A 74 -13.83 -9.65 11.86
CA ARG A 74 -12.50 -9.99 11.37
C ARG A 74 -12.25 -9.53 9.92
N LEU A 75 -12.73 -8.34 9.59
CA LEU A 75 -12.48 -7.70 8.31
C LEU A 75 -10.99 -7.42 8.14
N ARG A 76 -10.55 -7.31 6.90
CA ARG A 76 -9.15 -7.07 6.59
C ARG A 76 -8.76 -5.64 6.97
N TRP A 77 -7.88 -5.49 7.96
CA TRP A 77 -7.40 -4.21 8.47
C TRP A 77 -6.00 -3.81 8.00
N HIS A 78 -5.39 -4.57 7.08
CA HIS A 78 -4.04 -4.35 6.57
C HIS A 78 -3.92 -4.67 5.08
N SER A 79 -2.99 -4.05 4.37
CA SER A 79 -2.89 -4.12 2.91
C SER A 79 -2.33 -5.45 2.38
N ALA A 80 -1.29 -6.02 2.99
CA ALA A 80 -0.66 -7.27 2.57
C ALA A 80 -1.31 -8.51 3.21
N ALA A 81 -0.81 -9.69 2.93
CA ALA A 81 -1.24 -10.94 3.58
C ALA A 81 -0.83 -10.99 5.07
N ASP A 82 0.27 -10.34 5.44
CA ASP A 82 0.81 -10.25 6.80
C ASP A 82 0.86 -8.79 7.24
N PRO A 83 0.35 -8.43 8.45
CA PRO A 83 0.42 -7.08 8.97
C PRO A 83 1.83 -6.47 8.97
N ARG A 84 2.85 -7.26 9.34
CA ARG A 84 4.26 -6.82 9.40
C ARG A 84 4.84 -6.43 8.03
N ARG A 85 4.27 -6.96 6.95
CA ARG A 85 4.68 -6.68 5.57
C ARG A 85 3.78 -5.66 4.89
N SER A 86 2.72 -5.27 5.58
CA SER A 86 1.74 -4.30 5.08
C SER A 86 2.27 -2.89 5.18
N SER A 87 2.01 -2.10 4.16
CA SER A 87 2.36 -0.69 4.11
C SER A 87 1.23 0.23 4.57
N HIS A 88 -0.02 -0.27 4.55
CA HIS A 88 -1.20 0.50 4.91
C HIS A 88 -2.05 -0.23 5.94
N GLU A 89 -2.53 0.52 6.92
CA GLU A 89 -3.57 0.12 7.86
C GLU A 89 -4.93 0.49 7.28
N ILE A 90 -5.91 -0.43 7.35
CA ILE A 90 -7.24 -0.24 6.80
C ILE A 90 -8.26 -0.19 7.94
N SER A 91 -9.14 0.80 7.89
CA SER A 91 -10.26 0.97 8.80
C SER A 91 -11.52 1.38 8.04
N ALA A 92 -12.66 1.33 8.69
CA ALA A 92 -13.95 1.77 8.14
C ALA A 92 -14.68 2.68 9.12
N ARG A 93 -15.28 3.73 8.59
CA ARG A 93 -16.06 4.72 9.34
C ARG A 93 -17.29 5.16 8.53
N PRO A 94 -18.27 5.82 9.16
CA PRO A 94 -19.35 6.47 8.40
C PRO A 94 -18.81 7.52 7.43
N CYS A 95 -19.52 7.76 6.33
CA CYS A 95 -19.19 8.85 5.40
C CYS A 95 -19.63 10.20 5.99
N GLY A 96 -18.70 11.00 6.49
CA GLY A 96 -19.04 12.26 7.14
C GLY A 96 -20.07 12.07 8.25
N GLU A 97 -21.20 12.77 8.19
CA GLU A 97 -22.29 12.70 9.17
C GLU A 97 -23.36 11.64 8.84
N GLN A 98 -23.16 10.85 7.76
CA GLN A 98 -24.14 9.85 7.38
C GLN A 98 -24.10 8.63 8.33
N SER A 99 -25.23 7.94 8.42
CA SER A 99 -25.28 6.69 9.19
C SER A 99 -24.65 5.53 8.43
N LEU A 100 -24.21 4.49 9.13
CA LEU A 100 -23.74 3.25 8.52
C LEU A 100 -24.81 2.46 7.74
N ALA A 101 -26.09 2.84 7.87
CA ALA A 101 -27.13 2.32 6.99
C ALA A 101 -27.13 2.98 5.61
N ALA A 102 -26.50 4.15 5.47
CA ALA A 102 -26.47 4.90 4.20
C ALA A 102 -25.11 4.81 3.51
N CYS A 103 -24.01 4.94 4.25
CA CYS A 103 -22.67 5.00 3.65
C CYS A 103 -21.56 4.56 4.62
N VAL A 104 -20.57 3.84 4.07
CA VAL A 104 -19.30 3.54 4.74
C VAL A 104 -18.13 4.04 3.91
N GLU A 105 -17.13 4.60 4.55
CA GLU A 105 -15.86 5.00 3.97
C GLU A 105 -14.74 4.11 4.52
N LEU A 106 -14.04 3.44 3.63
CA LEU A 106 -12.81 2.72 3.93
C LEU A 106 -11.62 3.67 3.82
N VAL A 107 -10.72 3.60 4.77
CA VAL A 107 -9.54 4.46 4.87
C VAL A 107 -8.30 3.58 4.94
N ALA A 108 -7.33 3.78 4.04
CA ALA A 108 -6.02 3.14 4.08
C ALA A 108 -4.94 4.18 4.41
N VAL A 109 -4.38 4.07 5.61
CA VAL A 109 -3.35 4.99 6.13
C VAL A 109 -1.97 4.37 5.95
N PRO A 110 -1.04 5.03 5.22
CA PRO A 110 0.31 4.52 5.04
C PRO A 110 1.15 4.73 6.32
N GLY A 111 2.00 3.75 6.63
CA GLY A 111 3.06 3.90 7.65
C GLY A 111 2.55 4.13 9.07
N SER A 112 1.44 3.51 9.47
CA SER A 112 0.98 3.53 10.86
C SER A 112 1.85 2.64 11.75
N ALA A 113 1.73 2.80 13.07
CA ALA A 113 2.46 1.95 14.04
C ALA A 113 2.05 0.47 14.00
N ALA A 114 0.92 0.15 13.35
CA ALA A 114 0.41 -1.22 13.24
C ALA A 114 0.96 -2.00 12.05
N VAL A 115 1.58 -1.30 11.09
CA VAL A 115 2.15 -1.84 9.84
C VAL A 115 3.59 -1.36 9.68
N ASP A 116 4.14 -1.34 8.46
CA ASP A 116 5.47 -0.76 8.21
C ASP A 116 5.47 0.75 8.50
N SER A 117 5.88 1.13 9.71
CA SER A 117 5.91 2.52 10.17
C SER A 117 6.91 3.41 9.43
N ALA A 118 7.85 2.84 8.68
CA ALA A 118 8.80 3.58 7.86
C ALA A 118 8.24 3.91 6.47
N PHE A 119 7.21 3.20 6.01
CA PHE A 119 6.62 3.41 4.69
C PHE A 119 5.99 4.81 4.58
N ARG A 120 6.26 5.47 3.47
CA ARG A 120 5.63 6.76 3.11
C ARG A 120 5.22 6.74 1.64
N ASP A 121 4.04 7.28 1.37
CA ASP A 121 3.58 7.56 0.01
C ASP A 121 3.44 9.08 -0.17
N PRO A 122 4.49 9.75 -0.67
CA PRO A 122 4.48 11.21 -0.78
C PRO A 122 3.54 11.74 -1.87
N VAL A 123 3.06 10.88 -2.77
CA VAL A 123 2.22 11.28 -3.90
C VAL A 123 0.73 11.16 -3.55
N CYS A 124 0.34 10.04 -2.93
CA CYS A 124 -1.08 9.74 -2.70
C CYS A 124 -1.48 9.78 -1.22
N GLY A 125 -0.54 9.55 -0.31
CA GLY A 125 -0.82 9.56 1.12
C GLY A 125 -1.93 8.57 1.51
N THR A 126 -2.88 9.03 2.31
CA THR A 126 -4.04 8.25 2.71
C THR A 126 -5.01 8.07 1.55
N LEU A 127 -5.41 6.83 1.30
CA LEU A 127 -6.42 6.49 0.29
C LEU A 127 -7.77 6.28 0.96
N THR A 128 -8.85 6.80 0.37
CA THR A 128 -10.22 6.52 0.83
C THR A 128 -11.11 6.06 -0.30
N LEU A 129 -11.99 5.12 0.01
CA LEU A 129 -13.00 4.59 -0.92
C LEU A 129 -14.32 4.44 -0.15
N ASN A 130 -15.39 5.08 -0.61
CA ASN A 130 -16.69 4.89 0.01
C ASN A 130 -17.61 3.95 -0.79
N SER A 131 -18.72 3.53 -0.17
CA SER A 131 -19.71 2.64 -0.76
C SER A 131 -20.46 3.25 -1.95
N GLN A 132 -20.35 4.56 -2.17
CA GLN A 132 -20.92 5.29 -3.31
C GLN A 132 -19.92 5.38 -4.49
N GLY A 133 -18.73 4.79 -4.35
CA GLY A 133 -17.67 4.78 -5.37
C GLY A 133 -16.79 6.02 -5.39
N VAL A 134 -16.96 6.96 -4.45
CA VAL A 134 -16.09 8.14 -4.35
C VAL A 134 -14.72 7.72 -3.81
N ARG A 135 -13.67 8.24 -4.43
CA ARG A 135 -12.26 7.93 -4.13
C ARG A 135 -11.50 9.19 -3.79
N SER A 136 -10.61 9.13 -2.81
CA SER A 136 -9.70 10.23 -2.51
C SER A 136 -8.28 9.67 -2.25
N PRO A 137 -7.23 10.35 -2.76
CA PRO A 137 -7.27 11.49 -3.68
C PRO A 137 -7.84 11.10 -5.06
N GLU A 138 -8.46 12.05 -5.77
CA GLU A 138 -9.07 11.79 -7.09
C GLU A 138 -8.03 11.57 -8.21
N HIS A 139 -6.76 11.72 -7.91
CA HIS A 139 -5.67 11.58 -8.87
C HIS A 139 -5.58 10.14 -9.42
N ALA A 140 -5.73 9.98 -10.74
CA ALA A 140 -5.81 8.66 -11.39
C ALA A 140 -4.62 7.74 -11.08
N ALA A 141 -3.39 8.29 -10.95
CA ALA A 141 -2.19 7.50 -10.61
C ALA A 141 -2.22 6.90 -9.19
N CYS A 142 -3.17 7.32 -8.33
CA CYS A 142 -3.31 6.76 -7.00
C CYS A 142 -4.15 5.48 -6.97
N TRP A 143 -4.85 5.18 -8.07
CA TRP A 143 -5.80 4.08 -8.16
C TRP A 143 -5.46 3.06 -9.27
N GLN A 144 -4.22 3.13 -9.84
CA GLN A 144 -3.71 2.26 -10.89
C GLN A 144 -2.57 1.37 -10.39
#